data_a596502e01e4a286acfa06bd291d6f19
#
_entry.id   a596502e01e4a286acfa06bd291d6f19
#
_cell.length_a   1.000
_cell.length_b   1.000
_cell.length_c   1.000
_cell.angle_alpha   90.00
_cell.angle_beta   90.00
_cell.angle_gamma   90.00
#
_symmetry.space_group_name_H-M   'P 1'
#
loop_
_entity.id
_entity.type
_entity.pdbx_description
1 polymer ?
#
loop_
_entity_poly.entity_id
_entity_poly.type
_entity_poly.pdbx_seq_one_letter_code
_entity_poly.pdbx_strand_id
1 'polypeptide(L)'
;LPGEIITERKINETSNVETNIDVLGIKISNNDKGVEVTKISDQDTNLQQGDIILEVNRELVNDTNSFKKIVTALEKTGRSSLLLKILRDEEQLWVTIRFNN
;
A
#
# COMPACT_ATOMS: atom_id res chain seq x y z
N LEU A 1 -32.56 -16.00 10.88
CA LEU A 1 -32.11 -15.44 10.74
C LEU A 1 -31.59 -14.87 10.29
N PRO A 2 -31.80 -15.09 10.20
CA PRO A 2 -31.04 -14.64 9.48
C PRO A 2 -30.44 -13.57 9.58
N GLY A 3 -30.60 -12.96 9.74
CA GLY A 3 -29.96 -11.91 9.73
C GLY A 3 -28.74 -11.89 10.11
N GLU A 4 -28.43 -12.38 10.54
CA GLU A 4 -27.41 -12.23 10.86
C GLU A 4 -26.40 -12.54 10.33
N ILE A 5 -26.54 -13.00 10.14
CA ILE A 5 -25.62 -13.49 9.62
C ILE A 5 -24.83 -12.83 8.91
N ILE A 6 -25.21 -12.17 8.37
CA ILE A 6 -24.56 -11.52 7.57
C ILE A 6 -23.68 -10.65 7.93
N THR A 7 -23.84 -10.15 8.77
CA THR A 7 -23.16 -9.14 9.06
C THR A 7 -21.81 -9.20 9.24
N GLU A 8 -21.36 -9.95 9.90
CA GLU A 8 -20.10 -9.83 10.20
C GLU A 8 -19.22 -10.00 9.17
N ARG A 9 -19.54 -10.68 8.30
CA ARG A 9 -18.62 -10.91 7.44
C ARG A 9 -18.14 -9.85 6.71
N LYS A 10 -18.79 -8.94 6.51
CA LYS A 10 -18.34 -7.96 5.72
C LYS A 10 -17.21 -7.29 6.18
N ILE A 11 -17.02 -7.19 7.36
CA ILE A 11 -15.97 -6.49 7.87
C ILE A 11 -14.71 -7.15 7.55
N ASN A 12 -14.63 -8.42 7.65
CA ASN A 12 -13.43 -9.09 7.38
C ASN A 12 -13.05 -9.00 5.96
N GLU A 13 -13.98 -8.99 5.10
CA GLU A 13 -13.68 -8.90 3.75
C GLU A 13 -13.09 -7.61 3.38
N THR A 14 -13.52 -6.58 4.04
CA THR A 14 -13.00 -5.27 3.74
C THR A 14 -11.53 -5.20 4.03
N SER A 15 -11.07 -5.82 5.08
CA SER A 15 -9.68 -5.71 5.42
C SER A 15 -8.81 -6.54 4.49
N ASN A 16 -9.40 -7.45 3.72
CA ASN A 16 -8.64 -8.26 2.80
C ASN A 16 -8.70 -7.76 1.37
N VAL A 17 -9.40 -6.67 1.13
CA VAL A 17 -9.54 -6.16 -0.22
C VAL A 17 -8.25 -5.49 -0.65
N GLU A 18 -7.77 -5.84 -1.81
CA GLU A 18 -6.58 -5.22 -2.36
C GLU A 18 -6.94 -3.91 -3.03
N THR A 19 -6.10 -2.92 -2.87
CA THR A 19 -6.27 -1.62 -3.53
C THR A 19 -5.22 -1.51 -4.61
N ASN A 20 -5.65 -1.18 -5.81
CA ASN A 20 -4.75 -1.08 -6.94
C ASN A 20 -4.18 0.33 -7.02
N ILE A 21 -2.87 0.46 -7.06
CA ILE A 21 -2.20 1.75 -7.19
C ILE A 21 -1.56 1.76 -8.58
N ASP A 22 -2.34 2.15 -9.57
CA ASP A 22 -1.92 2.10 -10.96
C ASP A 22 -0.66 2.91 -11.22
N VAL A 23 -0.54 4.06 -10.59
CA VAL A 23 0.60 4.93 -10.86
C VAL A 23 1.91 4.35 -10.35
N LEU A 24 1.85 3.33 -9.51
CA LEU A 24 3.05 2.67 -9.02
C LEU A 24 3.15 1.22 -9.50
N GLY A 25 2.10 0.72 -10.11
CA GLY A 25 2.10 -0.66 -10.60
C GLY A 25 2.08 -1.70 -9.51
N ILE A 26 1.41 -1.41 -8.40
CA ILE A 26 1.33 -2.35 -7.28
C ILE A 26 -0.08 -2.46 -6.76
N LYS A 27 -0.34 -3.53 -6.02
CA LYS A 27 -1.56 -3.68 -5.27
C LYS A 27 -1.19 -3.78 -3.80
N ILE A 28 -2.02 -3.20 -2.97
CA ILE A 28 -1.75 -3.15 -1.54
C ILE A 28 -2.98 -3.54 -0.75
N SER A 29 -2.79 -3.93 0.50
CA SER A 29 -3.92 -4.19 1.38
C SER A 29 -3.55 -3.74 2.79
N ASN A 30 -4.56 -3.65 3.65
CA ASN A 30 -4.33 -3.25 5.01
C ASN A 30 -3.61 -4.35 5.79
N ASN A 31 -2.72 -3.95 6.68
CA ASN A 31 -1.99 -4.87 7.51
C ASN A 31 -1.86 -4.25 8.89
N ASP A 32 -1.70 -5.05 9.91
CA ASP A 32 -1.59 -4.55 11.27
C ASP A 32 -0.42 -3.60 11.45
N LYS A 33 0.63 -3.75 10.67
CA LYS A 33 1.82 -2.94 10.81
C LYS A 33 1.87 -1.78 9.84
N GLY A 34 1.00 -1.75 8.85
CA GLY A 34 1.00 -0.69 7.84
C GLY A 34 0.27 -1.14 6.59
N VAL A 35 0.88 -0.90 5.43
CA VAL A 35 0.26 -1.22 4.16
C VAL A 35 1.09 -2.32 3.50
N GLU A 36 0.50 -3.46 3.28
CA GLU A 36 1.22 -4.60 2.72
C GLU A 36 1.16 -4.59 1.19
N VAL A 37 2.29 -4.84 0.54
CA VAL A 37 2.35 -4.95 -0.91
C VAL A 37 1.96 -6.38 -1.26
N THR A 38 0.81 -6.56 -1.89
CA THR A 38 0.29 -7.89 -2.19
C THR A 38 0.63 -8.33 -3.60
N LYS A 39 0.89 -7.39 -4.50
CA LYS A 39 1.21 -7.75 -5.87
C LYS A 39 2.03 -6.64 -6.52
N ILE A 40 2.94 -7.00 -7.38
CA ILE A 40 3.77 -6.05 -8.09
C ILE A 40 3.67 -6.35 -9.57
N SER A 41 3.24 -5.35 -10.36
CA SER A 41 3.13 -5.49 -11.80
C SER A 41 4.40 -5.00 -12.51
N ASP A 42 5.10 -4.05 -11.90
CA ASP A 42 6.28 -3.46 -12.50
C ASP A 42 7.52 -4.13 -11.91
N GLN A 43 8.27 -4.82 -12.74
CA GLN A 43 9.43 -5.57 -12.27
C GLN A 43 10.64 -4.69 -12.03
N ASP A 44 10.59 -3.44 -12.41
CA ASP A 44 11.69 -2.53 -12.18
C ASP A 44 11.63 -1.84 -10.83
N THR A 45 10.62 -2.15 -10.06
CA THR A 45 10.49 -1.52 -8.75
C THR A 45 11.39 -2.17 -7.73
N ASN A 46 11.78 -1.42 -6.71
CA ASN A 46 12.57 -1.93 -5.61
C ASN A 46 11.74 -2.62 -4.54
N LEU A 47 10.43 -2.61 -4.68
CA LEU A 47 9.56 -3.28 -3.74
C LEU A 47 9.48 -4.77 -4.03
N GLN A 48 9.11 -5.53 -3.02
CA GLN A 48 8.87 -6.96 -3.17
C GLN A 48 7.52 -7.29 -2.58
N GLN A 49 6.93 -8.35 -3.08
CA GLN A 49 5.66 -8.81 -2.55
C GLN A 49 5.87 -9.19 -1.10
N GLY A 50 4.97 -8.74 -0.24
CA GLY A 50 5.08 -8.98 1.20
C GLY A 50 5.69 -7.82 1.98
N ASP A 51 6.26 -6.83 1.31
CA ASP A 51 6.81 -5.67 2.01
C ASP A 51 5.68 -4.89 2.69
N ILE A 52 5.96 -4.36 3.87
CA ILE A 52 4.98 -3.54 4.59
C ILE A 52 5.43 -2.10 4.51
N ILE A 53 4.64 -1.25 3.89
CA ILE A 53 4.98 0.16 3.76
C ILE A 53 4.60 0.88 5.04
N LEU A 54 5.54 1.51 5.67
CA LEU A 54 5.33 2.21 6.93
C LEU A 54 5.20 3.72 6.72
N GLU A 55 5.94 4.27 5.77
CA GLU A 55 5.93 5.71 5.51
C GLU A 55 6.09 5.98 4.02
N VAL A 56 5.54 7.10 3.58
CA VAL A 56 5.71 7.57 2.21
C VAL A 56 6.23 8.99 2.32
N ASN A 57 7.42 9.26 1.81
CA ASN A 57 8.03 10.58 1.88
C ASN A 57 8.07 11.08 3.32
N ARG A 58 8.33 10.16 4.26
CA ARG A 58 8.42 10.45 5.69
C ARG A 58 7.09 10.74 6.37
N GLU A 59 5.97 10.45 5.69
CA GLU A 59 4.67 10.58 6.30
C GLU A 59 4.16 9.18 6.63
N LEU A 60 3.69 8.99 7.84
CA LEU A 60 3.19 7.69 8.28
C LEU A 60 1.93 7.31 7.51
N VAL A 61 1.84 6.05 7.13
CA VAL A 61 0.63 5.52 6.53
C VAL A 61 0.16 4.35 7.38
N ASN A 62 -1.12 4.35 7.70
CA ASN A 62 -1.71 3.30 8.53
C ASN A 62 -2.63 2.38 7.75
N ASP A 63 -3.10 2.81 6.60
CA ASP A 63 -4.00 1.99 5.81
C ASP A 63 -3.89 2.35 4.34
N THR A 64 -4.60 1.61 3.50
CA THR A 64 -4.50 1.81 2.05
C THR A 64 -5.06 3.16 1.63
N ASN A 65 -6.06 3.68 2.35
CA ASN A 65 -6.64 4.97 2.00
C ASN A 65 -5.63 6.09 2.23
N SER A 66 -4.91 6.07 3.35
CA SER A 66 -3.90 7.07 3.63
C SER A 66 -2.80 7.01 2.59
N PHE A 67 -2.35 5.81 2.25
CA PHE A 67 -1.31 5.63 1.27
C PHE A 67 -1.75 6.18 -0.08
N LYS A 68 -2.96 5.82 -0.51
CA LYS A 68 -3.46 6.25 -1.80
C LYS A 68 -3.59 7.76 -1.86
N LYS A 69 -4.06 8.40 -0.79
CA LYS A 69 -4.20 9.85 -0.78
C LYS A 69 -2.85 10.54 -0.89
N ILE A 70 -1.85 10.07 -0.16
CA ILE A 70 -0.53 10.68 -0.20
C ILE A 70 0.10 10.50 -1.57
N VAL A 71 0.00 9.30 -2.13
CA VAL A 71 0.57 9.02 -3.44
C VAL A 71 -0.09 9.88 -4.51
N THR A 72 -1.41 10.00 -4.48
CA THR A 72 -2.13 10.80 -5.45
C THR A 72 -1.73 12.27 -5.35
N ALA A 73 -1.59 12.78 -4.13
CA ALA A 73 -1.19 14.15 -3.94
C ALA A 73 0.23 14.41 -4.46
N LEU A 74 1.15 13.46 -4.22
CA LEU A 74 2.52 13.63 -4.68
C LEU A 74 2.62 13.52 -6.20
N GLU A 75 1.81 12.67 -6.81
CA GLU A 75 1.80 12.55 -8.25
C GLU A 75 1.36 13.87 -8.88
N LYS A 76 0.38 14.54 -8.28
CA LYS A 76 -0.12 15.79 -8.81
C LYS A 76 0.88 16.93 -8.71
N THR A 77 1.88 16.79 -7.85
CA THR A 77 2.90 17.83 -7.73
C THR A 77 3.98 17.68 -8.78
N GLY A 78 3.89 16.67 -9.64
CA GLY A 78 4.88 16.48 -10.71
C GLY A 78 6.09 15.66 -10.29
N ARG A 79 6.03 15.00 -9.14
CA ARG A 79 7.13 14.16 -8.72
C ARG A 79 7.25 12.94 -9.60
N SER A 80 8.47 12.49 -9.83
CA SER A 80 8.70 11.29 -10.62
C SER A 80 8.94 10.06 -9.77
N SER A 81 9.16 10.22 -8.48
CA SER A 81 9.42 9.09 -7.61
C SER A 81 9.01 9.38 -6.17
N LEU A 82 8.97 8.34 -5.36
CA LEU A 82 8.62 8.42 -3.95
C LEU A 82 9.66 7.71 -3.14
N LEU A 83 9.87 8.17 -1.90
CA LEU A 83 10.71 7.48 -0.94
C LEU A 83 9.79 6.75 0.02
N LEU A 84 9.97 5.45 0.16
CA LEU A 84 9.15 4.63 1.03
C LEU A 84 9.99 4.02 2.13
N LYS A 85 9.44 3.99 3.34
CA LYS A 85 10.07 3.23 4.41
C LYS A 85 9.26 1.95 4.51
N ILE A 86 9.91 0.82 4.40
CA ILE A 86 9.23 -0.47 4.41
C ILE A 86 9.80 -1.38 5.47
N LEU A 87 9.04 -2.39 5.84
CA LEU A 87 9.49 -3.43 6.74
C LEU A 87 9.60 -4.71 5.92
N ARG A 88 10.79 -5.29 5.88
CA ARG A 88 11.03 -6.52 5.15
C ARG A 88 11.83 -7.45 6.05
N ASP A 89 11.29 -8.62 6.35
CA ASP A 89 11.95 -9.58 7.25
C ASP A 89 12.31 -8.94 8.58
N GLU A 90 11.41 -8.14 9.10
CA GLU A 90 11.56 -7.46 10.38
C GLU A 90 12.65 -6.38 10.39
N GLU A 91 13.12 -5.98 9.22
CA GLU A 91 14.06 -4.87 9.11
C GLU A 91 13.41 -3.70 8.40
N GLN A 92 13.70 -2.49 8.86
CA GLN A 92 13.19 -1.31 8.21
C GLN A 92 14.18 -0.86 7.16
N LEU A 93 13.69 -0.63 5.95
CA LEU A 93 14.51 -0.25 4.83
C LEU A 93 13.91 0.95 4.13
N TRP A 94 14.75 1.76 3.50
CA TRP A 94 14.28 2.86 2.67
C TRP A 94 14.43 2.43 1.22
N VAL A 95 13.36 2.57 0.44
CA VAL A 95 13.42 2.25 -0.98
C VAL A 95 12.81 3.39 -1.77
N THR A 96 13.26 3.58 -2.99
CA THR A 96 12.70 4.58 -3.88
C THR A 96 11.94 3.86 -4.98
N ILE A 97 10.75 4.33 -5.27
CA ILE A 97 9.92 3.72 -6.30
C ILE A 97 9.45 4.84 -7.23
N ARG A 98 9.42 4.57 -8.51
CA ARG A 98 9.06 5.59 -9.51
C ARG A 98 7.61 5.49 -9.91
N PHE A 99 7.02 6.63 -10.25
CA PHE A 99 5.69 6.62 -10.78
C PHE A 99 5.72 5.99 -12.17
N ASN A 100 4.66 5.26 -12.44
CA ASN A 100 4.53 4.53 -13.68
C ASN A 100 3.80 5.41 -14.68
N ASN A 101 4.51 6.23 -15.35
CA ASN A 101 3.87 7.12 -16.31
C ASN A 101 4.29 6.84 -17.66
#